data_26fc13b805712de97ce1988624f929d2
#
_entry.id   26fc13b805712de97ce1988624f929d2
#
_cell.length_a   1.000
_cell.length_b   1.000
_cell.length_c   1.000
_cell.angle_alpha   90.00
_cell.angle_beta   90.00
_cell.angle_gamma   90.00
#
_symmetry.space_group_name_H-M   'P 1'
#
loop_
_entity.id
_entity.type
_entity.pdbx_description
1 polymer ?
#
loop_
_entity_poly.entity_id
_entity_poly.type
_entity_poly.pdbx_seq_one_letter_code
_entity_poly.pdbx_strand_id
1 'polypeptide(L)'
;MNQTVKRIVDILFQDVVENEETQALHEELMNNCQEHYQDLIDRGLSEDEAVGEVVESLKGMKDVIAQYPKKSAGRVCAAEDEEDKDGKNFDFSGADRLKVETTDQDITVNVSKDGMIHIRCDDPEGMKAEMVGGEVRVTGEKKSEKVSSSFQFPEGEEISISGLLNMVGKAIRNVATTFQGGAPIFIEVPDGQMKEIELNSRSGDIECYCPLARKMTARSTSGDVTLQPETEKTAEKLIVSTVSGDAEVHGSALEAEISSMSGDVTVDGVFETLEMKSTSGEVEFNGSVLEAAASAISGDISVTVENQTVKHITGKSTSGDVEIYLPQGLRSVHAECSTVSGDCLSRVSDAGLDAAVQIRAKSVSGDVTVQ
;
A
#
# COMPACT_ATOMS: atom_id res chain seq x y z
N MET A 1 25.51 -25.19 -5.91
CA MET A 1 24.56 -24.07 -5.93
C MET A 1 24.68 -23.26 -4.66
N ASN A 2 24.92 -21.96 -4.75
CA ASN A 2 24.99 -21.10 -3.56
C ASN A 2 23.60 -21.01 -2.93
N GLN A 3 23.49 -21.30 -1.62
CA GLN A 3 22.21 -21.32 -0.93
C GLN A 3 21.55 -19.93 -0.84
N THR A 4 22.35 -18.88 -0.81
CA THR A 4 21.88 -17.50 -0.76
C THR A 4 21.21 -17.10 -2.07
N VAL A 5 21.83 -17.40 -3.21
CA VAL A 5 21.26 -17.13 -4.54
C VAL A 5 19.93 -17.88 -4.74
N LYS A 6 19.89 -19.16 -4.33
CA LYS A 6 18.64 -19.93 -4.37
C LYS A 6 17.52 -19.27 -3.59
N ARG A 7 17.80 -18.90 -2.33
CA ARG A 7 16.81 -18.30 -1.44
C ARG A 7 16.27 -16.97 -1.97
N ILE A 8 17.11 -16.17 -2.62
CA ILE A 8 16.70 -14.89 -3.21
C ILE A 8 15.72 -15.12 -4.38
N VAL A 9 16.01 -16.08 -5.26
CA VAL A 9 15.10 -16.43 -6.36
C VAL A 9 13.79 -17.02 -5.83
N ASP A 10 13.85 -17.88 -4.80
CA ASP A 10 12.65 -18.46 -4.19
C ASP A 10 11.74 -17.36 -3.59
N ILE A 11 12.32 -16.32 -2.96
CA ILE A 11 11.57 -15.17 -2.42
C ILE A 11 10.88 -14.37 -3.52
N LEU A 12 11.50 -14.16 -4.68
CA LEU A 12 10.88 -13.44 -5.80
C LEU A 12 9.61 -14.11 -6.33
N PHE A 13 9.48 -15.43 -6.17
CA PHE A 13 8.34 -16.22 -6.64
C PHE A 13 7.37 -16.66 -5.54
N GLN A 14 7.61 -16.30 -4.27
CA GLN A 14 6.79 -16.79 -3.16
C GLN A 14 5.30 -16.43 -3.33
N ASP A 15 5.00 -15.27 -3.89
CA ASP A 15 3.65 -14.73 -4.06
C ASP A 15 3.06 -14.96 -5.45
N VAL A 16 3.78 -15.64 -6.35
CA VAL A 16 3.33 -15.92 -7.72
C VAL A 16 2.54 -17.23 -7.74
N VAL A 17 1.40 -17.25 -8.47
CA VAL A 17 0.61 -18.47 -8.67
C VAL A 17 1.45 -19.52 -9.38
N GLU A 18 1.59 -20.70 -8.78
CA GLU A 18 2.33 -21.81 -9.36
C GLU A 18 1.54 -22.44 -10.52
N ASN A 19 2.07 -22.34 -11.73
CA ASN A 19 1.62 -22.99 -12.94
C ASN A 19 2.83 -23.41 -13.79
N GLU A 20 2.62 -24.12 -14.90
CA GLU A 20 3.72 -24.62 -15.75
C GLU A 20 4.63 -23.48 -16.24
N GLU A 21 4.07 -22.31 -16.54
CA GLU A 21 4.80 -21.15 -17.06
C GLU A 21 5.65 -20.51 -15.96
N THR A 22 5.09 -20.29 -14.77
CA THR A 22 5.81 -19.68 -13.64
C THR A 22 6.85 -20.62 -13.04
N GLN A 23 6.63 -21.94 -13.06
CA GLN A 23 7.63 -22.93 -12.68
C GLN A 23 8.80 -22.96 -13.67
N ALA A 24 8.51 -22.92 -14.98
CA ALA A 24 9.54 -22.86 -16.00
C ALA A 24 10.40 -21.59 -15.88
N LEU A 25 9.76 -20.43 -15.64
CA LEU A 25 10.44 -19.16 -15.43
C LEU A 25 11.31 -19.19 -14.16
N HIS A 26 10.80 -19.78 -13.06
CA HIS A 26 11.57 -19.94 -11.83
C HIS A 26 12.81 -20.80 -12.04
N GLU A 27 12.67 -21.96 -12.73
CA GLU A 27 13.79 -22.84 -13.04
C GLU A 27 14.82 -22.15 -13.97
N GLU A 28 14.37 -21.43 -14.98
CA GLU A 28 15.23 -20.69 -15.90
C GLU A 28 16.02 -19.61 -15.16
N LEU A 29 15.34 -18.81 -14.33
CA LEU A 29 15.98 -17.76 -13.56
C LEU A 29 16.97 -18.33 -12.54
N MET A 30 16.63 -19.45 -11.90
CA MET A 30 17.52 -20.16 -10.98
C MET A 30 18.80 -20.63 -11.69
N ASN A 31 18.68 -21.20 -12.88
CA ASN A 31 19.83 -21.66 -13.67
C ASN A 31 20.70 -20.49 -14.12
N ASN A 32 20.10 -19.42 -14.64
CA ASN A 32 20.82 -18.22 -15.08
C ASN A 32 21.59 -17.55 -13.94
N CYS A 33 20.98 -17.43 -12.76
CA CYS A 33 21.64 -16.88 -11.58
C CYS A 33 22.80 -17.75 -11.11
N GLN A 34 22.67 -19.06 -11.19
CA GLN A 34 23.73 -19.99 -10.83
C GLN A 34 24.91 -19.94 -11.81
N GLU A 35 24.65 -19.89 -13.11
CA GLU A 35 25.68 -19.75 -14.12
C GLU A 35 26.42 -18.42 -13.98
N HIS A 36 25.68 -17.33 -13.77
CA HIS A 36 26.27 -16.01 -13.54
C HIS A 36 27.13 -15.99 -12.27
N TYR A 37 26.65 -16.56 -11.17
CA TYR A 37 27.42 -16.69 -9.92
C TYR A 37 28.72 -17.47 -10.15
N GLN A 38 28.69 -18.60 -10.88
CA GLN A 38 29.85 -19.42 -11.13
C GLN A 38 30.86 -18.69 -12.01
N ASP A 39 30.41 -17.98 -13.06
CA ASP A 39 31.28 -17.17 -13.90
C ASP A 39 32.00 -16.06 -13.11
N LEU A 40 31.33 -15.43 -12.16
CA LEU A 40 31.93 -14.42 -11.28
C LEU A 40 32.99 -15.03 -10.34
N ILE A 41 32.75 -16.19 -9.79
CA ILE A 41 33.72 -16.95 -8.99
C ILE A 41 34.92 -17.36 -9.83
N ASP A 42 34.71 -17.85 -11.05
CA ASP A 42 35.76 -18.26 -11.97
C ASP A 42 36.64 -17.07 -12.43
N ARG A 43 36.08 -15.85 -12.42
CA ARG A 43 36.80 -14.58 -12.63
C ARG A 43 37.58 -14.11 -11.42
N GLY A 44 37.44 -14.78 -10.28
CA GLY A 44 38.21 -14.53 -9.06
C GLY A 44 37.55 -13.58 -8.07
N LEU A 45 36.23 -13.31 -8.20
CA LEU A 45 35.50 -12.56 -7.18
C LEU A 45 35.30 -13.44 -5.94
N SER A 46 35.19 -12.81 -4.78
CA SER A 46 34.80 -13.52 -3.56
C SER A 46 33.32 -13.95 -3.62
N GLU A 47 32.95 -14.92 -2.80
CA GLU A 47 31.56 -15.41 -2.75
C GLU A 47 30.55 -14.27 -2.46
N ASP A 48 30.90 -13.35 -1.55
CA ASP A 48 30.07 -12.23 -1.16
C ASP A 48 29.92 -11.19 -2.31
N GLU A 49 30.99 -10.93 -3.05
CA GLU A 49 30.96 -10.03 -4.21
C GLU A 49 30.15 -10.65 -5.37
N ALA A 50 30.33 -11.94 -5.62
CA ALA A 50 29.60 -12.67 -6.66
C ALA A 50 28.09 -12.71 -6.35
N VAL A 51 27.71 -12.92 -5.10
CA VAL A 51 26.29 -12.83 -4.67
C VAL A 51 25.75 -11.41 -4.87
N GLY A 52 26.51 -10.37 -4.53
CA GLY A 52 26.13 -8.97 -4.71
C GLY A 52 25.82 -8.63 -6.18
N GLU A 53 26.68 -9.05 -7.12
CA GLU A 53 26.49 -8.83 -8.56
C GLU A 53 25.27 -9.59 -9.12
N VAL A 54 25.02 -10.83 -8.66
CA VAL A 54 23.84 -11.59 -9.04
C VAL A 54 22.57 -10.90 -8.55
N VAL A 55 22.56 -10.39 -7.31
CA VAL A 55 21.41 -9.65 -6.74
C VAL A 55 21.13 -8.37 -7.55
N GLU A 56 22.17 -7.66 -7.93
CA GLU A 56 22.02 -6.45 -8.75
C GLU A 56 21.42 -6.77 -10.13
N SER A 57 21.79 -7.89 -10.72
CA SER A 57 21.21 -8.34 -12.01
C SER A 57 19.72 -8.73 -11.91
N LEU A 58 19.24 -9.06 -10.70
CA LEU A 58 17.86 -9.44 -10.44
C LEU A 58 16.90 -8.25 -10.26
N LYS A 59 17.39 -7.02 -10.10
CA LYS A 59 16.52 -5.84 -9.87
C LYS A 59 15.50 -5.63 -10.99
N GLY A 60 15.88 -5.86 -12.26
CA GLY A 60 14.95 -5.74 -13.38
C GLY A 60 13.95 -6.89 -13.52
N MET A 61 14.16 -8.01 -12.82
CA MET A 61 13.27 -9.18 -12.91
C MET A 61 12.04 -9.04 -12.03
N LYS A 62 12.08 -8.17 -11.02
CA LYS A 62 10.94 -7.89 -10.15
C LYS A 62 9.75 -7.36 -10.96
N ASP A 63 9.99 -6.46 -11.92
CA ASP A 63 8.95 -5.89 -12.77
C ASP A 63 8.38 -6.92 -13.77
N VAL A 64 9.19 -7.88 -14.19
CA VAL A 64 8.76 -8.97 -15.08
C VAL A 64 7.89 -9.96 -14.29
N ILE A 65 8.31 -10.30 -13.06
CA ILE A 65 7.59 -11.23 -12.19
C ILE A 65 6.27 -10.61 -11.70
N ALA A 66 6.22 -9.29 -11.51
CA ALA A 66 5.00 -8.57 -11.12
C ALA A 66 3.86 -8.67 -12.15
N GLN A 67 4.16 -9.02 -13.42
CA GLN A 67 3.16 -9.21 -14.49
C GLN A 67 2.45 -10.57 -14.41
N TYR A 68 2.95 -11.50 -13.60
CA TYR A 68 2.32 -12.81 -13.41
C TYR A 68 1.26 -12.75 -12.31
N PRO A 69 0.18 -13.57 -12.42
CA PRO A 69 -0.86 -13.63 -11.41
C PRO A 69 -0.26 -13.92 -10.04
N LYS A 70 -0.49 -13.04 -9.10
CA LYS A 70 -0.11 -13.27 -7.71
C LYS A 70 -1.06 -14.29 -7.09
N LYS A 71 -0.56 -15.09 -6.17
CA LYS A 71 -1.39 -15.93 -5.29
C LYS A 71 -2.31 -14.94 -4.58
N SER A 72 -3.58 -14.83 -5.05
CA SER A 72 -4.57 -14.07 -4.30
C SER A 72 -4.61 -14.65 -2.89
N ALA A 73 -4.59 -13.81 -1.86
CA ALA A 73 -4.73 -14.19 -0.46
C ALA A 73 -6.14 -14.73 -0.15
N GLY A 74 -6.69 -15.53 -1.04
CA GLY A 74 -7.95 -16.25 -0.98
C GLY A 74 -7.70 -17.75 -0.81
N ARG A 75 -6.98 -18.15 0.21
CA ARG A 75 -6.95 -19.57 0.58
C ARG A 75 -8.14 -19.87 1.48
N VAL A 76 -9.14 -20.51 0.90
CA VAL A 76 -10.08 -21.36 1.66
C VAL A 76 -9.22 -22.41 2.38
N CYS A 77 -8.93 -22.20 3.65
CA CYS A 77 -8.33 -23.23 4.47
C CYS A 77 -9.39 -24.28 4.76
N ALA A 78 -9.34 -25.40 4.00
CA ALA A 78 -9.84 -26.65 4.53
C ALA A 78 -8.96 -26.99 5.75
N ALA A 79 -9.61 -27.23 6.88
CA ALA A 79 -8.97 -27.68 8.10
C ALA A 79 -8.28 -29.01 7.84
N GLU A 80 -6.97 -29.02 7.83
CA GLU A 80 -6.16 -30.18 8.10
C GLU A 80 -5.24 -29.81 9.26
N ASP A 81 -5.33 -30.59 10.31
CA ASP A 81 -4.54 -30.52 11.54
C ASP A 81 -3.05 -30.59 11.19
N GLU A 82 -2.36 -29.46 11.16
CA GLU A 82 -0.90 -29.40 11.21
C GLU A 82 -0.47 -28.81 12.55
N GLU A 83 0.37 -29.59 13.20
CA GLU A 83 0.96 -29.37 14.52
C GLU A 83 1.57 -27.97 14.66
N ASP A 84 1.17 -27.36 15.74
CA ASP A 84 1.64 -26.19 16.50
C ASP A 84 3.09 -25.77 16.20
N LYS A 85 3.24 -24.77 15.31
CA LYS A 85 4.42 -23.90 15.30
C LYS A 85 4.01 -22.60 15.99
N ASP A 86 4.41 -22.49 17.24
CA ASP A 86 4.51 -21.33 18.15
C ASP A 86 3.84 -19.96 17.78
N GLY A 87 2.79 -19.92 16.95
CA GLY A 87 1.99 -18.73 16.66
C GLY A 87 0.97 -18.48 17.79
N LYS A 88 0.72 -17.21 18.15
CA LYS A 88 -0.38 -16.85 19.04
C LYS A 88 -1.66 -16.61 18.25
N ASN A 89 -2.72 -17.28 18.68
CA ASN A 89 -4.08 -17.06 18.23
C ASN A 89 -4.88 -16.42 19.37
N PHE A 90 -5.68 -15.41 19.03
CA PHE A 90 -6.60 -14.75 19.96
C PHE A 90 -7.98 -14.71 19.33
N ASP A 91 -8.99 -15.12 20.08
CA ASP A 91 -10.38 -15.16 19.64
C ASP A 91 -11.23 -14.28 20.54
N PHE A 92 -12.02 -13.39 19.94
CA PHE A 92 -12.88 -12.46 20.66
C PHE A 92 -14.31 -12.50 20.11
N SER A 93 -15.27 -12.63 21.02
CA SER A 93 -16.70 -12.61 20.66
C SER A 93 -17.37 -11.35 21.20
N GLY A 94 -18.34 -10.81 20.45
CA GLY A 94 -19.14 -9.68 20.87
C GLY A 94 -18.44 -8.32 20.82
N ALA A 95 -17.31 -8.22 20.16
CA ALA A 95 -16.67 -6.95 19.87
C ALA A 95 -17.32 -6.27 18.66
N ASP A 96 -17.45 -4.97 18.73
CA ASP A 96 -17.96 -4.12 17.65
C ASP A 96 -16.97 -3.04 17.20
N ARG A 97 -15.80 -3.00 17.82
CA ARG A 97 -14.68 -2.11 17.50
C ARG A 97 -13.37 -2.86 17.50
N LEU A 98 -12.48 -2.48 16.58
CA LEU A 98 -11.14 -3.01 16.43
C LEU A 98 -10.13 -1.86 16.33
N LYS A 99 -9.09 -1.92 17.14
CA LYS A 99 -7.95 -1.00 17.06
C LYS A 99 -6.66 -1.79 16.98
N VAL A 100 -5.87 -1.53 15.93
CA VAL A 100 -4.59 -2.18 15.68
C VAL A 100 -3.50 -1.12 15.59
N GLU A 101 -2.43 -1.30 16.36
CA GLU A 101 -1.26 -0.43 16.36
C GLU A 101 0.00 -1.29 16.21
N THR A 102 0.71 -1.13 15.09
CA THR A 102 1.95 -1.89 14.80
C THR A 102 3.10 -0.95 14.48
N THR A 103 4.32 -1.49 14.54
CA THR A 103 5.52 -0.74 14.16
C THR A 103 5.98 -1.10 12.76
N ASP A 104 6.15 -2.38 12.48
CA ASP A 104 6.75 -2.89 11.23
C ASP A 104 6.07 -4.18 10.72
N GLN A 105 4.97 -4.57 11.36
CA GLN A 105 4.18 -5.70 10.91
C GLN A 105 3.15 -5.24 9.87
N ASP A 106 3.00 -6.02 8.82
CA ASP A 106 1.91 -5.87 7.88
C ASP A 106 0.60 -6.29 8.54
N ILE A 107 -0.49 -5.62 8.22
CA ILE A 107 -1.81 -5.87 8.76
C ILE A 107 -2.72 -6.33 7.62
N THR A 108 -3.19 -7.56 7.68
CA THR A 108 -4.20 -8.06 6.73
C THR A 108 -5.51 -8.32 7.47
N VAL A 109 -6.61 -7.70 7.03
CA VAL A 109 -7.93 -7.86 7.64
C VAL A 109 -8.89 -8.51 6.67
N ASN A 110 -9.40 -9.69 7.03
CA ASN A 110 -10.33 -10.50 6.25
C ASN A 110 -11.70 -10.63 6.94
N VAL A 111 -12.61 -11.34 6.31
CA VAL A 111 -13.95 -11.66 6.85
C VAL A 111 -13.92 -12.98 7.62
N SER A 112 -14.41 -12.98 8.86
CA SER A 112 -14.60 -14.21 9.63
C SER A 112 -15.94 -14.87 9.29
N LYS A 113 -15.96 -16.22 9.30
CA LYS A 113 -17.14 -17.03 8.95
C LYS A 113 -18.04 -17.34 10.14
N ASP A 114 -17.55 -17.17 11.36
CA ASP A 114 -18.25 -17.54 12.60
C ASP A 114 -18.73 -16.34 13.42
N GLY A 115 -18.48 -15.12 12.94
CA GLY A 115 -18.93 -13.89 13.59
C GLY A 115 -18.05 -13.47 14.78
N MET A 116 -16.88 -14.06 14.93
CA MET A 116 -15.88 -13.70 15.95
C MET A 116 -14.74 -12.90 15.31
N ILE A 117 -13.97 -12.21 16.12
CA ILE A 117 -12.69 -11.64 15.70
C ILE A 117 -11.59 -12.65 16.03
N HIS A 118 -10.86 -13.08 15.01
CA HIS A 118 -9.68 -13.92 15.12
C HIS A 118 -8.43 -13.13 14.80
N ILE A 119 -7.41 -13.26 15.60
CA ILE A 119 -6.12 -12.58 15.37
C ILE A 119 -5.03 -13.62 15.43
N ARG A 120 -4.23 -13.72 14.40
CA ARG A 120 -3.10 -14.63 14.29
C ARG A 120 -1.84 -13.88 13.94
N CYS A 121 -0.76 -14.20 14.63
CA CYS A 121 0.58 -13.72 14.34
C CYS A 121 1.58 -14.87 14.54
N ASP A 122 2.46 -15.06 13.56
CA ASP A 122 3.46 -16.14 13.59
C ASP A 122 4.66 -15.80 14.51
N ASP A 123 4.91 -14.53 14.81
CA ASP A 123 5.87 -14.09 15.81
C ASP A 123 5.16 -13.38 16.96
N PRO A 124 4.82 -14.11 18.04
CA PRO A 124 4.07 -13.53 19.15
C PRO A 124 4.91 -12.70 20.11
N GLU A 125 6.22 -12.63 19.93
CA GLU A 125 7.10 -11.83 20.79
C GLU A 125 6.83 -10.32 20.58
N GLY A 126 6.23 -9.68 21.57
CA GLY A 126 5.86 -8.26 21.52
C GLY A 126 4.42 -7.98 21.08
N MET A 127 3.67 -9.01 20.65
CA MET A 127 2.26 -8.84 20.32
C MET A 127 1.36 -9.02 21.55
N LYS A 128 0.42 -8.11 21.73
CA LYS A 128 -0.64 -8.17 22.75
C LYS A 128 -1.99 -7.92 22.08
N ALA A 129 -2.97 -8.73 22.45
CA ALA A 129 -4.35 -8.52 22.06
C ALA A 129 -5.24 -8.64 23.29
N GLU A 130 -6.11 -7.67 23.49
CA GLU A 130 -7.04 -7.63 24.63
C GLU A 130 -8.38 -7.02 24.22
N MET A 131 -9.45 -7.37 24.91
CA MET A 131 -10.76 -6.77 24.70
C MET A 131 -11.16 -5.93 25.91
N VAL A 132 -11.45 -4.65 25.67
CA VAL A 132 -11.87 -3.71 26.69
C VAL A 132 -13.13 -2.98 26.23
N GLY A 133 -14.24 -3.17 26.92
CA GLY A 133 -15.49 -2.44 26.64
C GLY A 133 -16.06 -2.64 25.23
N GLY A 134 -15.91 -3.84 24.66
CA GLY A 134 -16.36 -4.18 23.29
C GLY A 134 -15.40 -3.74 22.17
N GLU A 135 -14.24 -3.22 22.52
CA GLU A 135 -13.14 -2.89 21.60
C GLU A 135 -12.01 -3.91 21.75
N VAL A 136 -11.62 -4.53 20.66
CA VAL A 136 -10.41 -5.37 20.60
C VAL A 136 -9.23 -4.46 20.25
N ARG A 137 -8.21 -4.48 21.09
CA ARG A 137 -6.96 -3.74 20.92
C ARG A 137 -5.82 -4.70 20.65
N VAL A 138 -5.13 -4.45 19.55
CA VAL A 138 -3.95 -5.21 19.14
C VAL A 138 -2.77 -4.26 19.10
N THR A 139 -1.68 -4.61 19.79
CA THR A 139 -0.43 -3.86 19.73
C THR A 139 0.70 -4.80 19.35
N GLY A 140 1.47 -4.43 18.32
CA GLY A 140 2.68 -5.11 17.90
C GLY A 140 3.88 -4.19 18.13
N GLU A 141 4.73 -4.52 19.08
CA GLU A 141 5.97 -3.78 19.34
C GLU A 141 7.17 -4.65 18.95
N LYS A 142 8.05 -4.13 18.10
CA LYS A 142 9.35 -4.74 17.91
C LYS A 142 10.16 -4.59 19.20
N LYS A 143 10.64 -5.70 19.79
CA LYS A 143 11.72 -5.60 20.78
C LYS A 143 12.90 -4.92 20.10
N SER A 144 13.11 -3.66 20.40
CA SER A 144 14.33 -2.94 20.07
C SER A 144 15.47 -3.68 20.76
N GLU A 145 16.13 -4.61 20.07
CA GLU A 145 17.52 -4.85 20.39
C GLU A 145 18.21 -3.49 20.21
N LYS A 146 18.69 -2.94 21.33
CA LYS A 146 19.51 -1.75 21.34
C LYS A 146 20.77 -2.08 20.54
N VAL A 147 20.70 -2.02 19.23
CA VAL A 147 21.85 -1.84 18.38
C VAL A 147 22.25 -0.37 18.57
N SER A 148 23.00 -0.13 19.65
CA SER A 148 23.76 1.10 19.77
C SER A 148 24.90 1.02 18.74
N SER A 149 24.59 1.30 17.49
CA SER A 149 25.59 1.59 16.47
C SER A 149 26.10 3.01 16.71
N SER A 150 26.92 3.17 17.75
CA SER A 150 27.86 4.27 17.80
C SER A 150 28.93 3.99 16.74
N PHE A 151 28.73 4.48 15.54
CA PHE A 151 29.74 4.58 14.52
C PHE A 151 30.77 5.62 15.01
N GLN A 152 31.81 5.18 15.72
CA GLN A 152 33.01 5.97 15.94
C GLN A 152 33.95 5.68 14.78
N PHE A 153 34.15 6.65 13.92
CA PHE A 153 35.29 6.67 13.01
C PHE A 153 36.56 6.88 13.84
N PRO A 154 37.57 6.01 13.73
CA PRO A 154 38.85 6.29 14.35
C PRO A 154 39.47 7.49 13.61
N GLU A 155 39.67 8.60 14.32
CA GLU A 155 40.46 9.71 13.81
C GLU A 155 41.94 9.28 13.75
N GLY A 156 42.50 9.21 12.54
CA GLY A 156 43.96 9.24 12.35
C GLY A 156 44.64 7.97 11.83
N GLU A 157 43.96 6.91 11.38
CA GLU A 157 44.61 5.79 10.70
C GLU A 157 44.15 5.66 9.25
N GLU A 158 45.11 5.40 8.33
CA GLU A 158 44.80 5.06 6.93
C GLU A 158 43.98 3.78 6.89
N ILE A 159 42.69 3.92 6.56
CA ILE A 159 41.77 2.78 6.44
C ILE A 159 42.12 2.01 5.18
N SER A 160 42.64 0.79 5.33
CA SER A 160 42.90 -0.11 4.21
C SER A 160 41.56 -0.50 3.55
N ILE A 161 41.56 -0.73 2.22
CA ILE A 161 40.39 -1.13 1.43
C ILE A 161 39.72 -2.39 2.03
N SER A 162 40.50 -3.32 2.59
CA SER A 162 39.98 -4.50 3.30
C SER A 162 39.27 -4.17 4.61
N GLY A 163 39.68 -3.10 5.31
CA GLY A 163 38.98 -2.59 6.51
C GLY A 163 37.64 -1.96 6.16
N LEU A 164 37.60 -1.21 5.06
CA LEU A 164 36.37 -0.61 4.53
C LEU A 164 35.37 -1.68 4.07
N LEU A 165 35.80 -2.70 3.34
CA LEU A 165 35.00 -3.84 2.89
C LEU A 165 34.44 -4.66 4.07
N ASN A 166 35.19 -4.89 5.13
CA ASN A 166 34.71 -5.54 6.34
C ASN A 166 33.66 -4.69 7.11
N MET A 167 33.82 -3.36 7.10
CA MET A 167 32.83 -2.44 7.68
C MET A 167 31.54 -2.41 6.85
N VAL A 168 31.65 -2.35 5.53
CA VAL A 168 30.53 -2.42 4.59
C VAL A 168 29.84 -3.80 4.67
N GLY A 169 30.59 -4.90 4.72
CA GLY A 169 30.04 -6.24 4.90
C GLY A 169 29.33 -6.46 6.24
N LYS A 170 29.79 -5.80 7.33
CA LYS A 170 29.06 -5.77 8.60
C LYS A 170 27.82 -4.87 8.54
N ALA A 171 27.89 -3.74 7.85
CA ALA A 171 26.77 -2.85 7.64
C ALA A 171 25.68 -3.53 6.77
N ILE A 172 26.08 -4.24 5.71
CA ILE A 172 25.15 -5.00 4.84
C ILE A 172 24.54 -6.16 5.61
N ARG A 173 25.27 -6.90 6.46
CA ARG A 173 24.69 -7.93 7.33
C ARG A 173 23.69 -7.35 8.35
N ASN A 174 23.99 -6.22 8.95
CA ASN A 174 23.07 -5.54 9.87
C ASN A 174 21.86 -4.94 9.12
N VAL A 175 22.02 -4.47 7.88
CA VAL A 175 20.94 -4.00 7.02
C VAL A 175 20.06 -5.17 6.57
N ALA A 176 20.65 -6.32 6.20
CA ALA A 176 19.86 -7.51 5.83
C ALA A 176 19.04 -8.09 7.00
N THR A 177 19.48 -7.91 8.25
CA THR A 177 18.68 -8.26 9.44
C THR A 177 17.69 -7.17 9.85
N THR A 178 17.82 -5.96 9.31
CA THR A 178 16.93 -4.82 9.60
C THR A 178 15.78 -4.71 8.59
N PHE A 179 15.85 -5.42 7.44
CA PHE A 179 14.80 -5.53 6.42
C PHE A 179 13.92 -6.78 6.57
N GLN A 180 13.97 -7.52 7.68
CA GLN A 180 12.89 -8.41 8.03
C GLN A 180 11.80 -7.52 8.65
N GLY A 181 10.79 -7.16 7.86
CA GLY A 181 9.52 -6.68 8.36
C GLY A 181 9.05 -7.63 9.48
N GLY A 182 8.38 -7.13 10.49
CA GLY A 182 7.80 -7.97 11.53
C GLY A 182 6.90 -9.05 10.91
N ALA A 183 6.71 -10.17 11.58
CA ALA A 183 5.78 -11.20 11.09
C ALA A 183 4.38 -10.57 10.89
N PRO A 184 3.71 -10.84 9.77
CA PRO A 184 2.42 -10.24 9.46
C PRO A 184 1.36 -10.61 10.49
N ILE A 185 0.42 -9.69 10.72
CA ILE A 185 -0.73 -9.89 11.59
C ILE A 185 -1.96 -10.13 10.72
N PHE A 186 -2.53 -11.32 10.83
CA PHE A 186 -3.77 -11.68 10.16
C PHE A 186 -4.94 -11.51 11.12
N ILE A 187 -5.93 -10.75 10.69
CA ILE A 187 -7.12 -10.46 11.47
C ILE A 187 -8.34 -10.87 10.64
N GLU A 188 -9.24 -11.62 11.24
CA GLU A 188 -10.54 -11.88 10.66
C GLU A 188 -11.60 -11.17 11.52
N VAL A 189 -12.53 -10.45 10.88
CA VAL A 189 -13.61 -9.73 11.55
C VAL A 189 -14.96 -10.23 11.06
N PRO A 190 -16.03 -10.10 11.87
CA PRO A 190 -17.39 -10.50 11.45
C PRO A 190 -17.82 -9.88 10.12
N ASP A 191 -18.56 -10.62 9.29
CA ASP A 191 -19.21 -10.12 8.07
C ASP A 191 -20.26 -9.01 8.33
N GLY A 192 -20.68 -8.84 9.57
CA GLY A 192 -21.49 -7.70 10.00
C GLY A 192 -20.67 -6.40 9.98
N GLN A 193 -21.35 -5.27 9.66
CA GLN A 193 -20.69 -3.97 9.72
C GLN A 193 -20.28 -3.63 11.15
N MET A 194 -18.98 -3.52 11.38
CA MET A 194 -18.44 -3.05 12.65
C MET A 194 -18.70 -1.56 12.85
N LYS A 195 -18.73 -1.11 14.10
CA LYS A 195 -18.91 0.32 14.41
C LYS A 195 -17.67 1.12 14.05
N GLU A 196 -16.49 0.60 14.40
CA GLU A 196 -15.23 1.30 14.21
C GLU A 196 -14.08 0.32 14.00
N ILE A 197 -13.27 0.59 12.99
CA ILE A 197 -11.99 -0.09 12.76
C ILE A 197 -10.91 0.99 12.61
N GLU A 198 -9.88 0.89 13.42
CA GLU A 198 -8.70 1.75 13.37
C GLU A 198 -7.45 0.89 13.19
N LEU A 199 -6.78 1.05 12.05
CA LEU A 199 -5.55 0.33 11.67
C LEU A 199 -4.42 1.35 11.55
N ASN A 200 -3.38 1.19 12.36
CA ASN A 200 -2.23 2.07 12.33
C ASN A 200 -0.95 1.24 12.25
N SER A 201 -0.13 1.48 11.23
CA SER A 201 1.22 0.95 11.11
C SER A 201 2.23 2.08 10.95
N ARG A 202 3.47 1.83 11.33
CA ARG A 202 4.55 2.76 11.06
C ARG A 202 5.27 2.44 9.74
N SER A 203 5.52 1.16 9.47
CA SER A 203 6.29 0.75 8.30
C SER A 203 5.70 -0.45 7.56
N GLY A 204 4.72 -1.14 8.13
CA GLY A 204 4.03 -2.25 7.50
C GLY A 204 2.87 -1.78 6.61
N ASP A 205 2.57 -2.59 5.64
CA ASP A 205 1.44 -2.39 4.74
C ASP A 205 0.12 -2.73 5.44
N ILE A 206 -0.96 -2.11 5.00
CA ILE A 206 -2.31 -2.34 5.53
C ILE A 206 -3.20 -2.79 4.37
N GLU A 207 -3.64 -4.03 4.42
CA GLU A 207 -4.59 -4.60 3.48
C GLU A 207 -5.90 -4.94 4.18
N CYS A 208 -7.01 -4.42 3.70
CA CYS A 208 -8.32 -4.67 4.29
C CYS A 208 -9.33 -5.13 3.23
N TYR A 209 -9.75 -6.38 3.37
CA TYR A 209 -10.74 -7.04 2.50
C TYR A 209 -12.10 -7.22 3.20
N CYS A 210 -12.20 -6.86 4.48
CA CYS A 210 -13.44 -6.94 5.23
C CYS A 210 -14.40 -5.79 4.86
N PRO A 211 -15.71 -5.93 5.14
CA PRO A 211 -16.67 -4.86 4.93
C PRO A 211 -16.26 -3.59 5.67
N LEU A 212 -16.38 -2.42 5.03
CA LEU A 212 -16.07 -1.16 5.66
C LEU A 212 -16.90 -0.96 6.94
N ALA A 213 -16.21 -0.66 8.03
CA ALA A 213 -16.86 -0.26 9.27
C ALA A 213 -17.61 1.06 9.09
N ARG A 214 -18.54 1.39 9.98
CA ARG A 214 -19.18 2.71 9.93
C ARG A 214 -18.17 3.84 10.02
N LYS A 215 -17.16 3.67 10.89
CA LYS A 215 -15.99 4.54 10.95
C LYS A 215 -14.77 3.69 10.66
N MET A 216 -14.09 3.98 9.58
CA MET A 216 -12.88 3.29 9.18
C MET A 216 -11.72 4.27 9.13
N THR A 217 -10.63 3.93 9.79
CA THR A 217 -9.38 4.69 9.74
C THR A 217 -8.23 3.73 9.47
N ALA A 218 -7.45 3.99 8.43
CA ALA A 218 -6.23 3.25 8.12
C ALA A 218 -5.07 4.22 7.88
N ARG A 219 -3.98 4.06 8.62
CA ARG A 219 -2.82 4.95 8.54
C ARG A 219 -1.53 4.17 8.53
N SER A 220 -0.65 4.48 7.60
CA SER A 220 0.74 4.04 7.60
C SER A 220 1.69 5.23 7.49
N THR A 221 2.95 5.08 7.92
CA THR A 221 3.96 6.10 7.64
C THR A 221 4.78 5.74 6.41
N SER A 222 5.14 4.48 6.22
CA SER A 222 6.00 4.07 5.09
C SER A 222 5.44 2.88 4.29
N GLY A 223 4.34 2.29 4.72
CA GLY A 223 3.68 1.20 4.01
C GLY A 223 2.50 1.70 3.18
N ASP A 224 2.09 0.88 2.26
CA ASP A 224 0.91 1.08 1.42
C ASP A 224 -0.37 0.78 2.20
N VAL A 225 -1.45 1.43 1.80
CA VAL A 225 -2.76 1.19 2.41
C VAL A 225 -3.76 0.84 1.33
N THR A 226 -4.21 -0.40 1.31
CA THR A 226 -5.20 -0.92 0.37
C THR A 226 -6.48 -1.32 1.08
N LEU A 227 -7.59 -0.69 0.73
CA LEU A 227 -8.93 -1.07 1.18
C LEU A 227 -9.73 -1.59 0.00
N GLN A 228 -9.97 -2.91 -0.03
CA GLN A 228 -10.71 -3.58 -1.10
C GLN A 228 -11.77 -4.53 -0.51
N PRO A 229 -12.87 -4.01 0.02
CA PRO A 229 -13.88 -4.82 0.69
C PRO A 229 -14.57 -5.81 -0.27
N GLU A 230 -14.69 -7.06 0.15
CA GLU A 230 -15.40 -8.09 -0.62
C GLU A 230 -16.91 -7.85 -0.71
N THR A 231 -17.47 -7.10 0.24
CA THR A 231 -18.89 -6.77 0.30
C THR A 231 -19.13 -5.28 0.40
N GLU A 232 -20.07 -4.77 -0.38
CA GLU A 232 -20.42 -3.35 -0.39
C GLU A 232 -21.19 -2.96 0.89
N LYS A 233 -20.48 -2.34 1.81
CA LYS A 233 -21.06 -1.65 2.97
C LYS A 233 -20.60 -0.19 2.90
N THR A 234 -21.55 0.72 3.01
CA THR A 234 -21.24 2.15 3.02
C THR A 234 -20.76 2.58 4.41
N ALA A 235 -19.57 3.14 4.46
CA ALA A 235 -19.05 3.78 5.69
C ALA A 235 -19.72 5.14 5.92
N GLU A 236 -19.92 5.52 7.17
CA GLU A 236 -20.30 6.89 7.51
C GLU A 236 -19.10 7.84 7.33
N LYS A 237 -17.91 7.39 7.77
CA LYS A 237 -16.66 8.11 7.66
C LYS A 237 -15.49 7.18 7.34
N LEU A 238 -14.72 7.55 6.33
CA LEU A 238 -13.52 6.83 5.89
C LEU A 238 -12.32 7.77 5.90
N ILE A 239 -11.24 7.39 6.59
CA ILE A 239 -9.98 8.14 6.61
C ILE A 239 -8.85 7.18 6.25
N VAL A 240 -8.14 7.47 5.17
CA VAL A 240 -6.95 6.74 4.76
C VAL A 240 -5.79 7.71 4.60
N SER A 241 -4.66 7.42 5.23
CA SER A 241 -3.50 8.29 5.08
C SER A 241 -2.19 7.51 5.13
N THR A 242 -1.27 7.87 4.25
CA THR A 242 0.12 7.40 4.28
C THR A 242 1.08 8.57 4.10
N VAL A 243 2.35 8.38 4.43
CA VAL A 243 3.36 9.41 4.20
C VAL A 243 4.23 9.06 3.00
N SER A 244 4.67 7.82 2.86
CA SER A 244 5.57 7.41 1.77
C SER A 244 5.06 6.21 0.97
N GLY A 245 3.89 5.71 1.26
CA GLY A 245 3.24 4.64 0.53
C GLY A 245 2.09 5.15 -0.33
N ASP A 246 1.51 4.26 -1.09
CA ASP A 246 0.32 4.52 -1.89
C ASP A 246 -0.96 4.29 -1.08
N ALA A 247 -2.02 5.00 -1.44
CA ALA A 247 -3.34 4.84 -0.84
C ALA A 247 -4.35 4.41 -1.89
N GLU A 248 -4.75 3.15 -1.84
CA GLU A 248 -5.72 2.57 -2.76
C GLU A 248 -7.02 2.24 -2.02
N VAL A 249 -8.14 2.76 -2.50
CA VAL A 249 -9.43 2.61 -1.86
C VAL A 249 -10.51 2.21 -2.86
N HIS A 250 -11.07 1.04 -2.67
CA HIS A 250 -12.28 0.60 -3.35
C HIS A 250 -13.43 0.54 -2.34
N GLY A 251 -14.57 1.20 -2.61
CA GLY A 251 -15.69 1.10 -1.69
C GLY A 251 -16.66 2.29 -1.71
N SER A 252 -17.41 2.44 -0.63
CA SER A 252 -18.43 3.48 -0.52
C SER A 252 -18.44 4.14 0.84
N ALA A 253 -18.54 5.47 0.87
CA ALA A 253 -18.68 6.21 2.12
C ALA A 253 -19.51 7.49 1.95
N LEU A 254 -20.11 7.97 3.06
CA LEU A 254 -20.75 9.29 3.07
C LEU A 254 -19.68 10.38 3.07
N GLU A 255 -18.65 10.24 3.90
CA GLU A 255 -17.52 11.17 3.99
C GLU A 255 -16.21 10.37 3.88
N ALA A 256 -15.36 10.71 2.91
CA ALA A 256 -14.05 10.10 2.75
C ALA A 256 -12.94 11.15 2.64
N GLU A 257 -11.85 10.93 3.37
CA GLU A 257 -10.60 11.70 3.29
C GLU A 257 -9.45 10.73 3.06
N ILE A 258 -8.81 10.84 1.88
CA ILE A 258 -7.73 9.95 1.46
C ILE A 258 -6.52 10.79 1.09
N SER A 259 -5.36 10.46 1.66
CA SER A 259 -4.16 11.28 1.49
C SER A 259 -2.87 10.49 1.48
N SER A 260 -1.94 10.89 0.61
CA SER A 260 -0.53 10.51 0.67
C SER A 260 0.36 11.75 0.64
N MET A 261 1.58 11.66 1.16
CA MET A 261 2.56 12.73 0.99
C MET A 261 3.46 12.47 -0.22
N SER A 262 3.90 11.23 -0.43
CA SER A 262 4.85 10.90 -1.53
C SER A 262 4.42 9.71 -2.38
N GLY A 263 3.24 9.18 -2.19
CA GLY A 263 2.66 8.10 -3.00
C GLY A 263 1.42 8.58 -3.75
N ASP A 264 0.92 7.70 -4.56
CA ASP A 264 -0.28 7.90 -5.35
C ASP A 264 -1.54 7.68 -4.52
N VAL A 265 -2.62 8.32 -4.92
CA VAL A 265 -3.94 8.18 -4.30
C VAL A 265 -4.92 7.73 -5.37
N THR A 266 -5.35 6.47 -5.28
CA THR A 266 -6.31 5.88 -6.21
C THR A 266 -7.61 5.53 -5.48
N VAL A 267 -8.73 6.01 -5.99
CA VAL A 267 -10.03 5.83 -5.35
C VAL A 267 -11.09 5.41 -6.37
N ASP A 268 -11.69 4.25 -6.11
CA ASP A 268 -12.82 3.75 -6.90
C ASP A 268 -14.05 3.55 -6.03
N GLY A 269 -15.21 4.06 -6.44
CA GLY A 269 -16.43 3.76 -5.71
C GLY A 269 -17.49 4.83 -5.67
N VAL A 270 -18.26 4.85 -4.56
CA VAL A 270 -19.44 5.72 -4.41
C VAL A 270 -19.34 6.55 -3.13
N PHE A 271 -19.31 7.87 -3.28
CA PHE A 271 -19.13 8.80 -2.16
C PHE A 271 -20.13 9.95 -2.20
N GLU A 272 -20.57 10.43 -1.03
CA GLU A 272 -21.26 11.72 -0.98
C GLU A 272 -20.23 12.86 -1.00
N THR A 273 -19.26 12.83 -0.09
CA THR A 273 -18.17 13.80 -0.04
C THR A 273 -16.83 13.07 -0.05
N LEU A 274 -15.97 13.45 -1.01
CA LEU A 274 -14.65 12.84 -1.18
C LEU A 274 -13.57 13.93 -1.22
N GLU A 275 -12.61 13.86 -0.34
CA GLU A 275 -11.41 14.70 -0.34
C GLU A 275 -10.17 13.83 -0.57
N MET A 276 -9.39 14.14 -1.62
CA MET A 276 -8.17 13.42 -1.99
C MET A 276 -6.99 14.38 -2.06
N LYS A 277 -5.85 13.97 -1.49
CA LYS A 277 -4.66 14.81 -1.43
C LYS A 277 -3.39 13.99 -1.67
N SER A 278 -2.52 14.47 -2.56
CA SER A 278 -1.12 14.05 -2.60
C SER A 278 -0.20 15.25 -2.62
N THR A 279 1.04 15.10 -2.14
CA THR A 279 2.05 16.14 -2.30
C THR A 279 2.90 15.87 -3.53
N SER A 280 3.31 14.63 -3.77
CA SER A 280 4.22 14.26 -4.88
C SER A 280 3.77 13.05 -5.69
N GLY A 281 2.53 12.62 -5.57
CA GLY A 281 1.95 11.51 -6.33
C GLY A 281 0.75 11.94 -7.15
N GLU A 282 0.32 11.07 -8.01
CA GLU A 282 -0.89 11.20 -8.80
C GLU A 282 -2.14 11.03 -7.92
N VAL A 283 -3.23 11.73 -8.28
CA VAL A 283 -4.52 11.58 -7.61
C VAL A 283 -5.56 11.16 -8.64
N GLU A 284 -6.05 9.94 -8.51
CA GLU A 284 -7.04 9.37 -9.41
C GLU A 284 -8.33 9.02 -8.68
N PHE A 285 -9.45 9.41 -9.27
CA PHE A 285 -10.79 8.99 -8.86
C PHE A 285 -11.60 8.48 -10.04
N ASN A 286 -12.24 7.35 -9.84
CA ASN A 286 -13.19 6.80 -10.78
C ASN A 286 -14.45 6.31 -10.05
N GLY A 287 -15.63 6.83 -10.41
CA GLY A 287 -16.88 6.38 -9.79
C GLY A 287 -17.97 7.43 -9.68
N SER A 288 -18.77 7.31 -8.63
CA SER A 288 -19.92 8.15 -8.38
C SER A 288 -19.70 9.03 -7.15
N VAL A 289 -19.89 10.34 -7.30
CA VAL A 289 -19.69 11.28 -6.20
C VAL A 289 -20.70 12.43 -6.26
N LEU A 290 -21.08 12.97 -5.11
CA LEU A 290 -21.88 14.19 -5.04
C LEU A 290 -20.96 15.44 -4.99
N GLU A 291 -19.93 15.42 -4.15
CA GLU A 291 -18.94 16.48 -4.02
C GLU A 291 -17.52 15.86 -3.94
N ALA A 292 -16.62 16.28 -4.82
CA ALA A 292 -15.23 15.83 -4.85
C ALA A 292 -14.24 16.99 -4.80
N ALA A 293 -13.20 16.84 -4.01
CA ALA A 293 -12.06 17.74 -3.97
C ALA A 293 -10.76 16.96 -4.10
N ALA A 294 -10.02 17.13 -5.18
CA ALA A 294 -8.71 16.54 -5.42
C ALA A 294 -7.64 17.63 -5.43
N SER A 295 -6.53 17.39 -4.76
CA SER A 295 -5.42 18.35 -4.72
C SER A 295 -4.07 17.66 -4.76
N ALA A 296 -3.15 18.19 -5.59
CA ALA A 296 -1.76 17.77 -5.67
C ALA A 296 -0.83 18.98 -5.63
N ILE A 297 0.43 18.79 -5.22
CA ILE A 297 1.47 19.82 -5.36
C ILE A 297 2.31 19.50 -6.60
N SER A 298 2.79 18.28 -6.74
CA SER A 298 3.61 17.82 -7.87
C SER A 298 3.10 16.49 -8.37
N GLY A 299 1.92 16.47 -8.91
CA GLY A 299 1.29 15.26 -9.46
C GLY A 299 0.09 15.65 -10.29
N ASP A 300 -0.28 14.76 -11.17
CA ASP A 300 -1.44 14.91 -12.02
C ASP A 300 -2.72 14.56 -11.25
N ILE A 301 -3.82 15.12 -11.66
CA ILE A 301 -5.13 14.85 -11.09
C ILE A 301 -6.05 14.37 -12.19
N SER A 302 -6.59 13.17 -12.04
CA SER A 302 -7.60 12.59 -12.91
C SER A 302 -8.87 12.28 -12.13
N VAL A 303 -9.98 12.90 -12.50
CA VAL A 303 -11.27 12.69 -11.84
C VAL A 303 -12.30 12.26 -12.87
N THR A 304 -12.69 11.00 -12.86
CA THR A 304 -13.73 10.45 -13.73
C THR A 304 -15.02 10.25 -12.94
N VAL A 305 -16.05 10.98 -13.29
CA VAL A 305 -17.38 10.91 -12.65
C VAL A 305 -18.36 10.15 -13.53
N GLU A 306 -19.01 9.14 -12.98
CA GLU A 306 -19.95 8.30 -13.71
C GLU A 306 -21.42 8.68 -13.49
N ASN A 307 -21.76 9.31 -12.37
CA ASN A 307 -23.14 9.64 -12.00
C ASN A 307 -23.58 11.02 -12.47
N GLN A 308 -24.87 11.18 -12.71
CA GLN A 308 -25.48 12.47 -13.11
C GLN A 308 -25.94 13.33 -11.93
N THR A 309 -25.72 12.89 -10.71
CA THR A 309 -26.14 13.59 -9.48
C THR A 309 -25.03 14.44 -8.87
N VAL A 310 -23.88 14.48 -9.48
CA VAL A 310 -22.73 15.30 -9.05
C VAL A 310 -23.12 16.78 -8.95
N LYS A 311 -22.60 17.48 -7.94
CA LYS A 311 -22.84 18.91 -7.68
C LYS A 311 -21.56 19.74 -7.76
N HIS A 312 -20.52 19.31 -7.06
CA HIS A 312 -19.29 20.07 -6.95
C HIS A 312 -18.07 19.21 -7.21
N ILE A 313 -17.19 19.65 -8.10
CA ILE A 313 -15.87 19.05 -8.31
C ILE A 313 -14.83 20.16 -8.24
N THR A 314 -13.78 19.93 -7.47
CA THR A 314 -12.61 20.80 -7.42
C THR A 314 -11.37 19.99 -7.65
N GLY A 315 -10.59 20.30 -8.70
CA GLY A 315 -9.26 19.77 -8.98
C GLY A 315 -8.22 20.90 -8.90
N LYS A 316 -7.14 20.71 -8.11
CA LYS A 316 -6.09 21.73 -7.97
C LYS A 316 -4.72 21.08 -7.94
N SER A 317 -3.87 21.39 -8.93
CA SER A 317 -2.45 21.04 -8.91
C SER A 317 -1.57 22.30 -8.91
N THR A 318 -0.34 22.19 -8.45
CA THR A 318 0.65 23.25 -8.62
C THR A 318 1.57 22.94 -9.81
N SER A 319 2.03 21.72 -9.94
CA SER A 319 2.89 21.26 -11.04
C SER A 319 2.41 19.91 -11.54
N GLY A 320 1.38 19.92 -12.33
CA GLY A 320 0.77 18.72 -12.91
C GLY A 320 -0.51 19.11 -13.64
N ASP A 321 -0.98 18.20 -14.45
CA ASP A 321 -2.18 18.35 -15.24
C ASP A 321 -3.43 18.09 -14.39
N VAL A 322 -4.54 18.69 -14.77
CA VAL A 322 -5.83 18.45 -14.09
C VAL A 322 -6.86 18.07 -15.14
N GLU A 323 -7.30 16.83 -15.08
CA GLU A 323 -8.28 16.26 -15.98
C GLU A 323 -9.57 15.89 -15.26
N ILE A 324 -10.70 16.39 -15.71
CA ILE A 324 -12.01 16.07 -15.15
C ILE A 324 -12.91 15.56 -16.26
N TYR A 325 -13.32 14.30 -16.14
CA TYR A 325 -14.21 13.62 -17.07
C TYR A 325 -15.60 13.50 -16.46
N LEU A 326 -16.60 13.97 -17.23
CA LEU A 326 -18.00 14.03 -16.80
C LEU A 326 -18.87 13.02 -17.55
N PRO A 327 -19.93 12.53 -16.93
CA PRO A 327 -20.84 11.62 -17.60
C PRO A 327 -21.59 12.31 -18.74
N GLN A 328 -21.81 11.59 -19.85
CA GLN A 328 -22.53 12.12 -20.99
C GLN A 328 -23.96 12.51 -20.63
N GLY A 329 -24.40 13.64 -21.18
CA GLY A 329 -25.77 14.12 -20.99
C GLY A 329 -26.01 14.93 -19.72
N LEU A 330 -24.98 15.25 -18.97
CA LEU A 330 -25.05 16.17 -17.85
C LEU A 330 -25.53 17.56 -18.34
N ARG A 331 -26.51 18.12 -17.64
CA ARG A 331 -27.10 19.43 -18.00
C ARG A 331 -26.79 20.44 -16.91
N SER A 332 -26.75 21.73 -17.29
CA SER A 332 -26.54 22.80 -16.34
C SER A 332 -25.18 22.70 -15.61
N VAL A 333 -24.10 22.69 -16.38
CA VAL A 333 -22.72 22.65 -15.86
C VAL A 333 -22.10 24.04 -15.96
N HIS A 334 -21.38 24.47 -14.94
CA HIS A 334 -20.48 25.61 -14.98
C HIS A 334 -19.08 25.12 -14.66
N ALA A 335 -18.13 25.32 -15.60
CA ALA A 335 -16.75 24.88 -15.44
C ALA A 335 -15.80 26.09 -15.48
N GLU A 336 -15.15 26.36 -14.35
CA GLU A 336 -14.05 27.32 -14.23
C GLU A 336 -12.73 26.60 -14.40
N CYS A 337 -12.08 26.75 -15.55
CA CYS A 337 -10.72 26.26 -15.80
C CYS A 337 -9.73 27.42 -15.72
N SER A 338 -8.58 27.22 -15.10
CA SER A 338 -7.50 28.19 -15.10
C SER A 338 -6.12 27.55 -14.92
N THR A 339 -5.15 28.03 -15.67
CA THR A 339 -3.73 27.71 -15.50
C THR A 339 -2.90 29.00 -15.65
N VAL A 340 -1.70 29.02 -15.11
CA VAL A 340 -0.75 30.13 -15.29
C VAL A 340 0.21 29.82 -16.44
N SER A 341 0.65 28.57 -16.55
CA SER A 341 1.54 28.10 -17.61
C SER A 341 1.07 26.73 -18.10
N GLY A 342 0.35 26.74 -19.19
CA GLY A 342 -0.28 25.56 -19.81
C GLY A 342 -1.53 25.95 -20.57
N ASP A 343 -2.21 24.99 -21.13
CA ASP A 343 -3.44 25.18 -21.90
C ASP A 343 -4.68 24.87 -21.03
N CYS A 344 -5.77 25.56 -21.29
CA CYS A 344 -7.05 25.33 -20.63
C CYS A 344 -8.11 24.93 -21.65
N LEU A 345 -8.64 23.73 -21.55
CA LEU A 345 -9.64 23.18 -22.44
C LEU A 345 -10.91 22.80 -21.70
N SER A 346 -12.01 23.47 -21.95
CA SER A 346 -13.34 23.04 -21.50
C SER A 346 -14.20 22.67 -22.70
N ARG A 347 -14.74 21.46 -22.69
CA ARG A 347 -15.65 20.93 -23.72
C ARG A 347 -17.10 20.87 -23.24
N VAL A 348 -17.39 21.37 -22.05
CA VAL A 348 -18.74 21.43 -21.52
C VAL A 348 -19.41 22.74 -21.88
N SER A 349 -20.74 22.71 -22.13
CA SER A 349 -21.52 23.90 -22.38
C SER A 349 -21.74 24.68 -21.08
N ASP A 350 -21.22 25.88 -20.98
CA ASP A 350 -21.35 26.71 -19.78
C ASP A 350 -22.77 27.22 -19.59
N ALA A 351 -23.39 26.84 -18.48
CA ALA A 351 -24.74 27.26 -18.08
C ALA A 351 -24.72 28.46 -17.10
N GLY A 352 -23.56 29.00 -16.80
CA GLY A 352 -23.37 30.14 -15.91
C GLY A 352 -23.30 29.80 -14.42
N LEU A 353 -23.13 30.81 -13.59
CA LEU A 353 -22.86 30.65 -12.14
C LEU A 353 -24.00 29.98 -11.36
N ASP A 354 -25.23 30.02 -11.85
CA ASP A 354 -26.39 29.37 -11.23
C ASP A 354 -26.57 27.92 -11.69
N ALA A 355 -25.56 27.34 -12.38
CA ALA A 355 -25.61 25.95 -12.83
C ALA A 355 -25.71 24.99 -11.66
N ALA A 356 -26.42 23.87 -11.89
CA ALA A 356 -26.62 22.83 -10.88
C ALA A 356 -25.32 22.07 -10.54
N VAL A 357 -24.39 22.05 -11.49
CA VAL A 357 -23.06 21.42 -11.34
C VAL A 357 -22.00 22.49 -11.45
N GLN A 358 -21.16 22.58 -10.44
CA GLN A 358 -20.06 23.53 -10.36
C GLN A 358 -18.73 22.79 -10.39
N ILE A 359 -17.89 23.13 -11.37
CA ILE A 359 -16.57 22.53 -11.54
C ILE A 359 -15.51 23.63 -11.46
N ARG A 360 -14.47 23.37 -10.69
CA ARG A 360 -13.31 24.26 -10.61
C ARG A 360 -12.04 23.47 -10.77
N ALA A 361 -11.39 23.62 -11.91
CA ALA A 361 -10.14 22.95 -12.24
C ALA A 361 -9.01 23.98 -12.39
N LYS A 362 -7.94 23.83 -11.63
CA LYS A 362 -6.84 24.80 -11.58
C LYS A 362 -5.48 24.12 -11.55
N SER A 363 -4.54 24.60 -12.38
CA SER A 363 -3.13 24.31 -12.27
C SER A 363 -2.32 25.61 -12.23
N VAL A 364 -1.09 25.55 -11.73
CA VAL A 364 -0.14 26.66 -11.90
C VAL A 364 0.78 26.35 -13.08
N SER A 365 1.28 25.14 -13.19
CA SER A 365 2.14 24.70 -14.30
C SER A 365 1.67 23.31 -14.77
N GLY A 366 0.85 23.29 -15.77
CA GLY A 366 0.23 22.11 -16.36
C GLY A 366 -1.05 22.46 -17.10
N ASP A 367 -1.54 21.52 -17.86
CA ASP A 367 -2.76 21.67 -18.65
C ASP A 367 -4.00 21.38 -17.80
N VAL A 368 -5.11 22.00 -18.15
CA VAL A 368 -6.39 21.81 -17.46
C VAL A 368 -7.44 21.42 -18.47
N THR A 369 -8.01 20.22 -18.32
CA THR A 369 -9.05 19.70 -19.20
C THR A 369 -10.33 19.39 -18.43
N VAL A 370 -11.48 19.85 -18.93
CA VAL A 370 -12.82 19.45 -18.45
C VAL A 370 -13.66 19.02 -19.64
N GLN A 371 -14.12 17.77 -19.67
CA GLN A 371 -14.84 17.20 -20.79
C GLN A 371 -15.92 16.19 -20.39
#